data_a821fd930c59c34ea594ecab88711de4
#
_entry.id   a821fd930c59c34ea594ecab88711de4
#
_cell.length_a   1.000
_cell.length_b   1.000
_cell.length_c   1.000
_cell.angle_alpha   90.00
_cell.angle_beta   90.00
_cell.angle_gamma   90.00
#
_symmetry.space_group_name_H-M   'P 1'
#
loop_
_entity.id
_entity.type
_entity.pdbx_description
1 polymer ?
#
loop_
_entity_poly.entity_id
_entity_poly.type
_entity_poly.pdbx_seq_one_letter_code
_entity_poly.pdbx_strand_id
1 'polypeptide(L)'
;VYKRQPPVEPCVVVDDRNLVTAVDARAAGAGARPGMRRREAEAVCPNAVTQTADPGAEAAAFEPVAAAVEEVVPRVELAHPGLVLVPLDGAVGYYGGEEPIVAAVGAALERAAGAGGRIGVAEGPFAARMAAADPPRIVADTAAFLDGLDVGALGVDDIVDTFRWLGIGTLGELRALPRAAVASRFGPAGLQAHRVASGEDRRPQPRAVPVDVAVEEVFDPPIADLEQAAFAARSVAGRLMELLAPGGGIPHRVEVEAESARGGVRRRTWRSSDPFTEAELADRIRWQLRAWVESGGVPGGLVRLRVAPADLSDRGRQLRLTEDAAGDLEERRALARA
;
A
#
# COMPACT_ATOMS: atom_id res chain seq x y z
N VAL A 1 -4.62 24.15 -11.61
CA VAL A 1 -5.03 22.75 -11.39
C VAL A 1 -5.34 22.13 -12.74
N TYR A 2 -4.34 21.50 -13.38
CA TYR A 2 -4.59 20.72 -14.59
C TYR A 2 -5.26 19.42 -14.17
N LYS A 3 -6.58 19.33 -14.26
CA LYS A 3 -7.27 18.05 -14.37
C LYS A 3 -6.78 17.43 -15.70
N ARG A 4 -5.85 16.48 -15.63
CA ARG A 4 -5.58 15.64 -16.80
C ARG A 4 -6.87 14.91 -17.11
N GLN A 5 -7.49 15.26 -18.24
CA GLN A 5 -8.57 14.44 -18.80
C GLN A 5 -7.99 13.02 -18.97
N PRO A 6 -8.76 11.98 -18.65
CA PRO A 6 -8.32 10.62 -18.92
C PRO A 6 -7.95 10.54 -20.41
N PRO A 7 -6.84 9.90 -20.75
CA PRO A 7 -6.42 9.77 -22.14
C PRO A 7 -7.58 9.18 -22.95
N VAL A 8 -7.84 9.76 -24.10
CA VAL A 8 -8.88 9.28 -25.04
C VAL A 8 -8.49 7.89 -25.57
N GLU A 9 -7.21 7.56 -25.55
CA GLU A 9 -6.64 6.30 -25.98
C GLU A 9 -6.50 5.31 -24.82
N PRO A 10 -6.59 3.98 -25.08
CA PRO A 10 -6.31 2.96 -24.08
C PRO A 10 -4.93 3.17 -23.45
N CYS A 11 -4.79 2.90 -22.16
CA CYS A 11 -3.54 3.10 -21.44
C CYS A 11 -3.07 1.81 -20.76
N VAL A 12 -1.77 1.53 -20.90
CA VAL A 12 -1.08 0.40 -20.27
C VAL A 12 0.12 0.94 -19.51
N VAL A 13 0.26 0.54 -18.25
CA VAL A 13 1.41 0.90 -17.41
C VAL A 13 2.33 -0.32 -17.31
N VAL A 14 3.63 -0.11 -17.51
CA VAL A 14 4.66 -1.16 -17.43
C VAL A 14 5.71 -0.81 -16.38
N ASP A 15 6.29 -1.82 -15.73
CA ASP A 15 7.44 -1.68 -14.85
C ASP A 15 8.77 -1.56 -15.64
N ASP A 16 9.87 -1.48 -14.91
CA ASP A 16 11.25 -1.44 -15.45
C ASP A 16 11.65 -2.73 -16.19
N ARG A 17 10.93 -3.85 -15.95
CA ARG A 17 11.12 -5.14 -16.63
C ARG A 17 10.21 -5.31 -17.84
N ASN A 18 9.47 -4.26 -18.24
CA ASN A 18 8.45 -4.29 -19.29
C ASN A 18 7.32 -5.30 -19.04
N LEU A 19 6.96 -5.52 -17.79
CA LEU A 19 5.75 -6.22 -17.41
C LEU A 19 4.62 -5.23 -17.16
N VAL A 20 3.43 -5.53 -17.63
CA VAL A 20 2.23 -4.72 -17.42
C VAL A 20 1.84 -4.79 -15.95
N THR A 21 1.83 -3.65 -15.29
CA THR A 21 1.43 -3.50 -13.87
C THR A 21 -0.02 -3.04 -13.74
N ALA A 22 -0.47 -2.19 -14.69
CA ALA A 22 -1.85 -1.70 -14.69
C ALA A 22 -2.35 -1.45 -16.11
N VAL A 23 -3.66 -1.54 -16.28
CA VAL A 23 -4.38 -1.24 -17.52
C VAL A 23 -5.64 -0.45 -17.21
N ASP A 24 -6.03 0.47 -18.09
CA ASP A 24 -7.32 1.12 -17.97
C ASP A 24 -8.46 0.21 -18.47
N ALA A 25 -9.71 0.61 -18.27
CA ALA A 25 -10.88 -0.17 -18.65
C ALA A 25 -10.94 -0.46 -20.17
N ARG A 26 -10.40 0.43 -21.00
CA ARG A 26 -10.39 0.29 -22.47
C ARG A 26 -9.35 -0.72 -22.91
N ALA A 27 -8.13 -0.62 -22.37
CA ALA A 27 -7.09 -1.61 -22.65
C ALA A 27 -7.47 -3.00 -22.12
N ALA A 28 -8.12 -3.07 -20.95
CA ALA A 28 -8.67 -4.31 -20.41
C ALA A 28 -9.77 -4.90 -21.31
N GLY A 29 -10.65 -4.05 -21.86
CA GLY A 29 -11.68 -4.43 -22.83
C GLY A 29 -11.09 -4.97 -24.14
N ALA A 30 -9.92 -4.49 -24.56
CA ALA A 30 -9.18 -5.00 -25.72
C ALA A 30 -8.42 -6.30 -25.42
N GLY A 31 -8.34 -6.72 -24.15
CA GLY A 31 -7.70 -7.97 -23.76
C GLY A 31 -6.36 -7.82 -23.04
N ALA A 32 -5.86 -6.58 -22.87
CA ALA A 32 -4.65 -6.35 -22.08
C ALA A 32 -4.89 -6.69 -20.60
N ARG A 33 -3.89 -7.29 -19.95
CA ARG A 33 -3.97 -7.75 -18.55
C ARG A 33 -2.68 -7.43 -17.81
N PRO A 34 -2.71 -7.12 -16.50
CA PRO A 34 -1.52 -7.13 -15.66
C PRO A 34 -0.81 -8.48 -15.73
N GLY A 35 0.52 -8.47 -15.66
CA GLY A 35 1.37 -9.65 -15.82
C GLY A 35 1.80 -9.97 -17.24
N MET A 36 1.14 -9.42 -18.26
CA MET A 36 1.58 -9.56 -19.67
C MET A 36 2.91 -8.83 -19.89
N ARG A 37 3.70 -9.31 -20.85
CA ARG A 37 4.82 -8.52 -21.37
C ARG A 37 4.28 -7.35 -22.21
N ARG A 38 5.01 -6.24 -22.21
CA ARG A 38 4.67 -5.05 -23.02
C ARG A 38 4.26 -5.39 -24.45
N ARG A 39 5.05 -6.22 -25.14
CA ARG A 39 4.77 -6.63 -26.54
C ARG A 39 3.46 -7.42 -26.68
N GLU A 40 3.12 -8.21 -25.69
CA GLU A 40 1.84 -8.98 -25.69
C GLU A 40 0.66 -8.01 -25.53
N ALA A 41 0.78 -7.02 -24.64
CA ALA A 41 -0.22 -5.99 -24.47
C ALA A 41 -0.38 -5.11 -25.72
N GLU A 42 0.72 -4.73 -26.36
CA GLU A 42 0.73 -4.00 -27.65
C GLU A 42 0.11 -4.81 -28.79
N ALA A 43 0.25 -6.15 -28.76
CA ALA A 43 -0.36 -7.01 -29.78
C ALA A 43 -1.89 -7.10 -29.63
N VAL A 44 -2.42 -7.14 -28.39
CA VAL A 44 -3.88 -7.20 -28.15
C VAL A 44 -4.52 -5.81 -28.16
N CYS A 45 -3.77 -4.75 -27.88
CA CYS A 45 -4.25 -3.37 -27.88
C CYS A 45 -3.24 -2.43 -28.59
N PRO A 46 -3.16 -2.45 -29.94
CA PRO A 46 -2.14 -1.71 -30.71
C PRO A 46 -2.18 -0.19 -30.53
N ASN A 47 -3.34 0.35 -30.17
CA ASN A 47 -3.55 1.79 -29.97
C ASN A 47 -3.32 2.22 -28.50
N ALA A 48 -2.82 1.33 -27.64
CA ALA A 48 -2.57 1.68 -26.26
C ALA A 48 -1.35 2.59 -26.13
N VAL A 49 -1.51 3.65 -25.34
CA VAL A 49 -0.40 4.46 -24.85
C VAL A 49 0.28 3.69 -23.73
N THR A 50 1.55 3.34 -23.92
CA THR A 50 2.35 2.68 -22.88
C THR A 50 3.06 3.74 -22.06
N GLN A 51 2.86 3.70 -20.74
CA GLN A 51 3.55 4.53 -19.75
C GLN A 51 4.42 3.66 -18.85
N THR A 52 5.55 4.19 -18.41
CA THR A 52 6.37 3.55 -17.38
C THR A 52 5.79 3.89 -16.01
N ALA A 53 5.71 2.90 -15.13
CA ALA A 53 5.30 3.11 -13.75
C ALA A 53 6.19 4.16 -13.06
N ASP A 54 5.57 5.11 -12.43
CA ASP A 54 6.22 6.13 -11.58
C ASP A 54 5.60 6.06 -10.19
N PRO A 55 6.17 5.26 -9.28
CA PRO A 55 5.61 5.07 -7.93
C PRO A 55 5.47 6.39 -7.17
N GLY A 56 6.32 7.38 -7.48
CA GLY A 56 6.26 8.70 -6.87
C GLY A 56 5.06 9.49 -7.35
N ALA A 57 4.86 9.56 -8.67
CA ALA A 57 3.72 10.24 -9.25
C ALA A 57 2.40 9.54 -8.88
N GLU A 58 2.38 8.20 -8.83
CA GLU A 58 1.23 7.41 -8.40
C GLU A 58 0.85 7.70 -6.95
N ALA A 59 1.82 7.70 -6.03
CA ALA A 59 1.61 8.04 -4.64
C ALA A 59 1.10 9.47 -4.46
N ALA A 60 1.72 10.44 -5.17
CA ALA A 60 1.29 11.84 -5.13
C ALA A 60 -0.13 12.03 -5.67
N ALA A 61 -0.49 11.31 -6.74
CA ALA A 61 -1.83 11.35 -7.30
C ALA A 61 -2.89 10.71 -6.39
N PHE A 62 -2.50 9.69 -5.63
CA PHE A 62 -3.39 8.99 -4.69
C PHE A 62 -3.55 9.71 -3.35
N GLU A 63 -2.65 10.59 -3.00
CA GLU A 63 -2.64 11.33 -1.73
C GLU A 63 -3.95 12.08 -1.40
N PRO A 64 -4.61 12.81 -2.34
CA PRO A 64 -5.89 13.45 -2.05
C PRO A 64 -6.99 12.46 -1.66
N VAL A 65 -6.96 11.26 -2.24
CA VAL A 65 -7.92 10.18 -1.94
C VAL A 65 -7.69 9.65 -0.54
N ALA A 66 -6.43 9.38 -0.20
CA ALA A 66 -6.05 8.92 1.13
C ALA A 66 -6.44 9.93 2.21
N ALA A 67 -6.15 11.22 1.98
CA ALA A 67 -6.51 12.30 2.89
C ALA A 67 -8.01 12.37 3.14
N ALA A 68 -8.82 12.26 2.08
CA ALA A 68 -10.27 12.31 2.20
C ALA A 68 -10.84 11.14 3.01
N VAL A 69 -10.24 9.95 2.92
CA VAL A 69 -10.64 8.79 3.74
C VAL A 69 -10.17 8.98 5.19
N GLU A 70 -8.98 9.55 5.41
CA GLU A 70 -8.46 9.86 6.76
C GLU A 70 -9.31 10.88 7.52
N GLU A 71 -9.97 11.81 6.81
CA GLU A 71 -10.93 12.74 7.43
C GLU A 71 -12.14 12.00 8.02
N VAL A 72 -12.56 10.89 7.41
CA VAL A 72 -13.66 10.07 7.90
C VAL A 72 -13.19 9.14 9.02
N VAL A 73 -12.12 8.37 8.79
CA VAL A 73 -11.56 7.45 9.78
C VAL A 73 -10.05 7.71 9.89
N PRO A 74 -9.56 8.30 11.00
CA PRO A 74 -8.17 8.73 11.13
C PRO A 74 -7.13 7.61 11.08
N ARG A 75 -7.52 6.36 11.34
CA ARG A 75 -6.64 5.20 11.36
C ARG A 75 -6.81 4.39 10.08
N VAL A 76 -6.17 4.81 8.99
CA VAL A 76 -6.17 4.07 7.73
C VAL A 76 -4.76 3.57 7.41
N GLU A 77 -4.68 2.45 6.72
CA GLU A 77 -3.45 1.90 6.15
C GLU A 77 -3.48 2.08 4.63
N LEU A 78 -2.44 2.71 4.07
CA LEU A 78 -2.23 2.75 2.63
C LEU A 78 -1.41 1.53 2.23
N ALA A 79 -2.06 0.49 1.75
CA ALA A 79 -1.36 -0.70 1.30
C ALA A 79 -0.49 -0.40 0.07
N HIS A 80 -1.06 0.27 -0.91
CA HIS A 80 -0.37 0.82 -2.09
C HIS A 80 -1.27 1.88 -2.74
N PRO A 81 -0.77 2.71 -3.70
CA PRO A 81 -1.64 3.57 -4.48
C PRO A 81 -2.81 2.79 -5.08
N GLY A 82 -4.04 3.23 -4.83
CA GLY A 82 -5.27 2.54 -5.24
C GLY A 82 -5.91 1.65 -4.17
N LEU A 83 -5.26 1.35 -3.05
CA LEU A 83 -5.83 0.52 -1.97
C LEU A 83 -5.64 1.14 -0.60
N VAL A 84 -6.76 1.50 0.03
CA VAL A 84 -6.82 1.94 1.43
C VAL A 84 -7.52 0.87 2.26
N LEU A 85 -6.91 0.45 3.36
CA LEU A 85 -7.52 -0.42 4.36
C LEU A 85 -7.92 0.41 5.57
N VAL A 86 -9.17 0.28 5.97
CA VAL A 86 -9.76 1.06 7.06
C VAL A 86 -10.18 0.11 8.18
N PRO A 87 -9.45 0.05 9.31
CA PRO A 87 -9.91 -0.69 10.48
C PRO A 87 -11.19 -0.05 11.02
N LEU A 88 -12.24 -0.84 11.15
CA LEU A 88 -13.53 -0.36 11.66
C LEU A 88 -13.63 -0.46 13.18
N ASP A 89 -12.69 -1.14 13.84
CA ASP A 89 -12.62 -1.27 15.29
C ASP A 89 -12.62 0.13 15.95
N GLY A 90 -13.60 0.43 16.76
CA GLY A 90 -13.80 1.72 17.41
C GLY A 90 -14.54 2.78 16.56
N ALA A 91 -14.53 2.71 15.23
CA ALA A 91 -15.30 3.62 14.40
C ALA A 91 -16.80 3.25 14.37
N VAL A 92 -17.12 1.96 14.40
CA VAL A 92 -18.49 1.45 14.37
C VAL A 92 -19.34 2.04 15.51
N GLY A 93 -18.77 2.13 16.72
CA GLY A 93 -19.46 2.73 17.86
C GLY A 93 -19.76 4.23 17.71
N TYR A 94 -18.87 4.96 17.06
CA TYR A 94 -19.04 6.39 16.81
C TYR A 94 -20.06 6.67 15.70
N TYR A 95 -20.02 5.89 14.60
CA TYR A 95 -20.91 6.06 13.45
C TYR A 95 -22.26 5.34 13.60
N GLY A 96 -22.42 4.47 14.56
CA GLY A 96 -23.64 3.70 14.80
C GLY A 96 -23.83 2.50 13.88
N GLY A 97 -22.77 2.04 13.21
CA GLY A 97 -22.80 0.87 12.33
C GLY A 97 -21.76 0.94 11.21
N GLU A 98 -21.68 -0.12 10.42
CA GLU A 98 -20.77 -0.20 9.25
C GLU A 98 -21.30 0.58 8.04
N GLU A 99 -22.61 0.54 7.79
CA GLU A 99 -23.25 1.22 6.67
C GLU A 99 -23.01 2.74 6.68
N PRO A 100 -23.17 3.46 7.83
CA PRO A 100 -22.84 4.88 7.87
C PRO A 100 -21.38 5.19 7.57
N ILE A 101 -20.45 4.33 7.99
CA ILE A 101 -19.02 4.49 7.67
C ILE A 101 -18.79 4.32 6.18
N VAL A 102 -19.37 3.26 5.58
CA VAL A 102 -19.28 2.99 4.14
C VAL A 102 -19.83 4.15 3.32
N ALA A 103 -20.97 4.70 3.72
CA ALA A 103 -21.57 5.87 3.06
C ALA A 103 -20.67 7.11 3.17
N ALA A 104 -20.11 7.38 4.35
CA ALA A 104 -19.20 8.51 4.57
C ALA A 104 -17.90 8.38 3.78
N VAL A 105 -17.30 7.17 3.74
CA VAL A 105 -16.11 6.88 2.93
C VAL A 105 -16.43 6.98 1.45
N GLY A 106 -17.57 6.46 0.99
CA GLY A 106 -18.02 6.58 -0.40
C GLY A 106 -18.13 8.04 -0.85
N ALA A 107 -18.78 8.88 -0.04
CA ALA A 107 -18.88 10.31 -0.31
C ALA A 107 -17.50 11.02 -0.32
N ALA A 108 -16.59 10.59 0.54
CA ALA A 108 -15.21 11.12 0.55
C ALA A 108 -14.45 10.74 -0.72
N LEU A 109 -14.57 9.50 -1.19
CA LEU A 109 -13.97 9.03 -2.43
C LEU A 109 -14.51 9.77 -3.65
N GLU A 110 -15.82 9.98 -3.75
CA GLU A 110 -16.44 10.73 -4.84
C GLU A 110 -15.91 12.17 -4.90
N ARG A 111 -15.81 12.85 -3.75
CA ARG A 111 -15.27 14.22 -3.69
C ARG A 111 -13.79 14.29 -4.11
N ALA A 112 -12.98 13.31 -3.70
CA ALA A 112 -11.54 13.35 -3.93
C ALA A 112 -11.15 12.87 -5.33
N ALA A 113 -11.77 11.80 -5.82
CA ALA A 113 -11.42 11.16 -7.09
C ALA A 113 -12.36 11.56 -8.25
N GLY A 114 -13.53 12.09 -7.97
CA GLY A 114 -14.56 12.39 -8.99
C GLY A 114 -15.19 11.14 -9.61
N ALA A 115 -14.95 9.97 -9.02
CA ALA A 115 -15.57 8.68 -9.36
C ALA A 115 -15.64 7.84 -8.08
N GLY A 116 -16.68 7.00 -7.97
CA GLY A 116 -16.83 6.06 -6.86
C GLY A 116 -15.69 5.05 -6.80
N GLY A 117 -15.16 4.81 -5.60
CA GLY A 117 -14.26 3.69 -5.33
C GLY A 117 -15.06 2.40 -5.08
N ARG A 118 -14.40 1.26 -5.21
CA ARG A 118 -14.99 -0.01 -4.75
C ARG A 118 -14.77 -0.13 -3.25
N ILE A 119 -15.82 -0.45 -2.51
CA ILE A 119 -15.77 -0.61 -1.06
C ILE A 119 -16.23 -2.01 -0.69
N GLY A 120 -15.46 -2.66 0.16
CA GLY A 120 -15.81 -3.96 0.74
C GLY A 120 -15.53 -3.97 2.24
N VAL A 121 -16.46 -4.53 3.01
CA VAL A 121 -16.31 -4.72 4.45
C VAL A 121 -16.38 -6.21 4.73
N ALA A 122 -15.39 -6.74 5.44
CA ALA A 122 -15.32 -8.13 5.86
C ALA A 122 -14.29 -8.28 6.99
N GLU A 123 -14.25 -9.42 7.66
CA GLU A 123 -13.19 -9.74 8.62
C GLU A 123 -11.88 -10.03 7.89
N GLY A 124 -10.90 -9.15 8.10
CA GLY A 124 -9.55 -9.24 7.51
C GLY A 124 -9.39 -8.56 6.15
N PRO A 125 -8.18 -8.05 5.89
CA PRO A 125 -7.84 -7.29 4.68
C PRO A 125 -8.08 -8.03 3.37
N PHE A 126 -7.77 -9.32 3.32
CA PHE A 126 -7.95 -10.12 2.10
C PHE A 126 -9.44 -10.24 1.73
N ALA A 127 -10.28 -10.65 2.70
CA ALA A 127 -11.71 -10.79 2.46
C ALA A 127 -12.37 -9.45 2.11
N ALA A 128 -12.03 -8.37 2.81
CA ALA A 128 -12.53 -7.03 2.52
C ALA A 128 -12.14 -6.58 1.10
N ARG A 129 -10.90 -6.85 0.66
CA ARG A 129 -10.45 -6.56 -0.71
C ARG A 129 -11.23 -7.37 -1.75
N MET A 130 -11.49 -8.66 -1.49
CA MET A 130 -12.29 -9.51 -2.38
C MET A 130 -13.76 -9.09 -2.43
N ALA A 131 -14.28 -8.57 -1.32
CA ALA A 131 -15.63 -8.03 -1.25
C ALA A 131 -15.79 -6.65 -1.91
N ALA A 132 -14.68 -5.96 -2.21
CA ALA A 132 -14.73 -4.60 -2.75
C ALA A 132 -15.49 -4.53 -4.07
N ALA A 133 -16.62 -3.82 -4.07
CA ALA A 133 -17.57 -3.72 -5.17
C ALA A 133 -18.16 -2.30 -5.26
N ASP A 134 -18.84 -2.06 -6.36
CA ASP A 134 -19.74 -0.91 -6.57
C ASP A 134 -21.07 -1.47 -7.09
N PRO A 135 -22.18 -1.39 -6.34
CA PRO A 135 -22.28 -0.76 -5.01
C PRO A 135 -21.50 -1.48 -3.90
N PRO A 136 -21.20 -0.79 -2.78
CA PRO A 136 -20.44 -1.35 -1.67
C PRO A 136 -21.02 -2.66 -1.11
N ARG A 137 -20.15 -3.59 -0.73
CA ARG A 137 -20.55 -4.87 -0.15
C ARG A 137 -20.08 -4.97 1.31
N ILE A 138 -21.02 -5.27 2.19
CA ILE A 138 -20.76 -5.64 3.59
C ILE A 138 -21.00 -7.15 3.70
N VAL A 139 -19.98 -7.88 4.13
CA VAL A 139 -20.01 -9.35 4.26
C VAL A 139 -20.29 -9.71 5.70
N ALA A 140 -21.46 -10.28 5.95
CA ALA A 140 -21.88 -10.69 7.29
C ALA A 140 -21.20 -11.98 7.78
N ASP A 141 -20.95 -12.92 6.86
CA ASP A 141 -20.24 -14.18 7.13
C ASP A 141 -19.03 -14.29 6.18
N THR A 142 -17.88 -13.89 6.70
CA THR A 142 -16.63 -13.89 5.94
C THR A 142 -16.18 -15.31 5.56
N ALA A 143 -16.42 -16.31 6.41
CA ALA A 143 -16.02 -17.68 6.10
C ALA A 143 -16.83 -18.23 4.93
N ALA A 144 -18.15 -18.09 4.96
CA ALA A 144 -19.03 -18.51 3.85
C ALA A 144 -18.72 -17.73 2.55
N PHE A 145 -18.38 -16.44 2.66
CA PHE A 145 -17.98 -15.63 1.50
C PHE A 145 -16.68 -16.15 0.88
N LEU A 146 -15.67 -16.43 1.69
CA LEU A 146 -14.38 -16.94 1.23
C LEU A 146 -14.51 -18.33 0.60
N ASP A 147 -15.36 -19.21 1.16
CA ASP A 147 -15.56 -20.57 0.65
C ASP A 147 -15.97 -20.61 -0.81
N GLY A 148 -16.75 -19.63 -1.26
CA GLY A 148 -17.21 -19.52 -2.64
C GLY A 148 -16.22 -18.93 -3.63
N LEU A 149 -15.09 -18.40 -3.18
CA LEU A 149 -14.11 -17.77 -4.06
C LEU A 149 -13.25 -18.81 -4.78
N ASP A 150 -12.94 -18.54 -6.05
CA ASP A 150 -11.96 -19.32 -6.82
C ASP A 150 -10.58 -19.23 -6.18
N VAL A 151 -9.83 -20.30 -6.18
CA VAL A 151 -8.47 -20.37 -5.60
C VAL A 151 -7.51 -19.37 -6.24
N GLY A 152 -7.78 -18.95 -7.49
CA GLY A 152 -7.02 -17.89 -8.18
C GLY A 152 -7.09 -16.52 -7.50
N ALA A 153 -8.07 -16.29 -6.61
CA ALA A 153 -8.14 -15.08 -5.80
C ALA A 153 -6.90 -14.87 -4.91
N LEU A 154 -6.13 -15.93 -4.62
CA LEU A 154 -4.86 -15.86 -3.89
C LEU A 154 -3.79 -15.05 -4.61
N GLY A 155 -3.84 -14.97 -5.96
CA GLY A 155 -2.92 -14.15 -6.76
C GLY A 155 -1.48 -14.65 -6.81
N VAL A 156 -1.24 -15.93 -6.53
CA VAL A 156 0.09 -16.58 -6.57
C VAL A 156 0.02 -17.73 -7.57
N ASP A 157 0.36 -17.45 -8.83
CA ASP A 157 0.09 -18.33 -9.97
C ASP A 157 0.64 -19.74 -9.81
N ASP A 158 1.89 -19.92 -9.40
CA ASP A 158 2.53 -21.24 -9.30
C ASP A 158 1.80 -22.19 -8.34
N ILE A 159 1.34 -21.69 -7.19
CA ILE A 159 0.64 -22.53 -6.21
C ILE A 159 -0.82 -22.72 -6.60
N VAL A 160 -1.44 -21.70 -7.21
CA VAL A 160 -2.81 -21.76 -7.71
C VAL A 160 -2.95 -22.83 -8.81
N ASP A 161 -2.02 -22.87 -9.75
CA ASP A 161 -1.99 -23.90 -10.79
C ASP A 161 -1.82 -25.30 -10.22
N THR A 162 -1.00 -25.42 -9.20
CA THR A 162 -0.82 -26.71 -8.48
C THR A 162 -2.11 -27.14 -7.78
N PHE A 163 -2.84 -26.21 -7.13
CA PHE A 163 -4.12 -26.50 -6.50
C PHE A 163 -5.16 -26.93 -7.53
N ARG A 164 -5.29 -26.20 -8.64
CA ARG A 164 -6.22 -26.55 -9.73
C ARG A 164 -5.92 -27.93 -10.33
N TRP A 165 -4.65 -28.23 -10.55
CA TRP A 165 -4.24 -29.55 -11.04
C TRP A 165 -4.63 -30.69 -10.09
N LEU A 166 -4.71 -30.42 -8.78
CA LEU A 166 -5.13 -31.36 -7.75
C LEU A 166 -6.66 -31.37 -7.52
N GLY A 167 -7.41 -30.59 -8.30
CA GLY A 167 -8.87 -30.51 -8.19
C GLY A 167 -9.35 -29.56 -7.09
N ILE A 168 -8.48 -28.72 -6.55
CA ILE A 168 -8.82 -27.71 -5.54
C ILE A 168 -9.14 -26.42 -6.31
N GLY A 169 -10.41 -26.13 -6.53
CA GLY A 169 -10.89 -24.98 -7.32
C GLY A 169 -11.29 -23.78 -6.48
N THR A 170 -11.66 -23.99 -5.21
CA THR A 170 -12.15 -22.92 -4.34
C THR A 170 -11.35 -22.79 -3.04
N LEU A 171 -11.45 -21.63 -2.40
CA LEU A 171 -10.86 -21.42 -1.08
C LEU A 171 -11.51 -22.30 -0.02
N GLY A 172 -12.82 -22.62 -0.16
CA GLY A 172 -13.52 -23.55 0.73
C GLY A 172 -12.95 -24.96 0.66
N GLU A 173 -12.67 -25.46 -0.55
CA GLU A 173 -12.02 -26.77 -0.75
C GLU A 173 -10.59 -26.77 -0.15
N LEU A 174 -9.83 -25.69 -0.34
CA LEU A 174 -8.49 -25.55 0.25
C LEU A 174 -8.57 -25.53 1.79
N ARG A 175 -9.51 -24.78 2.37
CA ARG A 175 -9.73 -24.69 3.81
C ARG A 175 -10.14 -26.01 4.43
N ALA A 176 -10.89 -26.84 3.71
CA ALA A 176 -11.33 -28.14 4.17
C ALA A 176 -10.19 -29.16 4.32
N LEU A 177 -9.02 -28.90 3.72
CA LEU A 177 -7.87 -29.77 3.85
C LEU A 177 -7.24 -29.69 5.24
N PRO A 178 -6.74 -30.82 5.79
CA PRO A 178 -5.98 -30.77 7.04
C PRO A 178 -4.73 -29.89 6.90
N ARG A 179 -4.58 -28.91 7.78
CA ARG A 179 -3.46 -27.96 7.78
C ARG A 179 -2.09 -28.63 7.73
N ALA A 180 -1.91 -29.74 8.46
CA ALA A 180 -0.67 -30.51 8.46
C ALA A 180 -0.37 -31.13 7.08
N ALA A 181 -1.40 -31.61 6.36
CA ALA A 181 -1.26 -32.14 5.01
C ALA A 181 -0.88 -31.05 4.00
N VAL A 182 -1.50 -29.85 4.13
CA VAL A 182 -1.15 -28.70 3.31
C VAL A 182 0.29 -28.26 3.56
N ALA A 183 0.70 -28.13 4.83
CA ALA A 183 2.08 -27.77 5.20
C ALA A 183 3.11 -28.76 4.66
N SER A 184 2.84 -30.07 4.80
CA SER A 184 3.74 -31.14 4.32
C SER A 184 3.88 -31.17 2.81
N ARG A 185 2.80 -30.93 2.07
CA ARG A 185 2.77 -31.07 0.60
C ARG A 185 3.19 -29.79 -0.14
N PHE A 186 2.77 -28.64 0.35
CA PHE A 186 2.93 -27.36 -0.32
C PHE A 186 3.85 -26.38 0.41
N GLY A 187 4.39 -26.78 1.56
CA GLY A 187 5.32 -25.97 2.33
C GLY A 187 4.73 -24.67 2.89
N PRO A 188 5.58 -23.66 3.13
CA PRO A 188 5.14 -22.38 3.72
C PRO A 188 4.12 -21.63 2.88
N ALA A 189 4.26 -21.64 1.55
CA ALA A 189 3.34 -20.95 0.64
C ALA A 189 1.93 -21.55 0.69
N GLY A 190 1.83 -22.90 0.69
CA GLY A 190 0.55 -23.58 0.85
C GLY A 190 -0.08 -23.33 2.20
N LEU A 191 0.73 -23.32 3.26
CA LEU A 191 0.23 -23.02 4.60
C LEU A 191 -0.29 -21.58 4.70
N GLN A 192 0.37 -20.63 4.08
CA GLN A 192 -0.11 -19.24 4.01
C GLN A 192 -1.41 -19.13 3.22
N ALA A 193 -1.50 -19.80 2.07
CA ALA A 193 -2.73 -19.86 1.28
C ALA A 193 -3.90 -20.43 2.08
N HIS A 194 -3.67 -21.52 2.81
CA HIS A 194 -4.65 -22.14 3.70
C HIS A 194 -5.09 -21.21 4.83
N ARG A 195 -4.17 -20.47 5.43
CA ARG A 195 -4.51 -19.48 6.47
C ARG A 195 -5.42 -18.38 5.94
N VAL A 196 -5.06 -17.83 4.77
CA VAL A 196 -5.87 -16.79 4.10
C VAL A 196 -7.26 -17.35 3.74
N ALA A 197 -7.33 -18.56 3.20
CA ALA A 197 -8.60 -19.26 2.91
C ALA A 197 -9.43 -19.51 4.17
N SER A 198 -8.79 -19.64 5.33
CA SER A 198 -9.45 -19.81 6.63
C SER A 198 -9.86 -18.50 7.29
N GLY A 199 -9.63 -17.35 6.65
CA GLY A 199 -9.87 -16.04 7.25
C GLY A 199 -8.82 -15.64 8.32
N GLU A 200 -7.76 -16.44 8.48
CA GLU A 200 -6.65 -16.12 9.38
C GLU A 200 -5.70 -15.10 8.73
N ASP A 201 -6.26 -13.98 8.31
CA ASP A 201 -5.48 -12.92 7.69
C ASP A 201 -4.70 -12.13 8.76
N ARG A 202 -3.48 -11.76 8.44
CA ARG A 202 -2.60 -11.04 9.34
C ARG A 202 -3.04 -9.59 9.41
N ARG A 203 -3.66 -9.21 10.53
CA ARG A 203 -3.89 -7.79 10.81
C ARG A 203 -2.55 -7.14 11.12
N PRO A 204 -2.17 -6.06 10.42
CA PRO A 204 -1.13 -5.20 10.90
C PRO A 204 -1.54 -4.68 12.28
N GLN A 205 -0.78 -4.97 13.31
CA GLN A 205 -0.98 -4.33 14.62
C GLN A 205 -0.05 -3.13 14.66
N PRO A 206 -0.58 -1.89 14.70
CA PRO A 206 0.24 -0.72 14.89
C PRO A 206 0.98 -0.86 16.22
N ARG A 207 2.29 -0.89 16.21
CA ARG A 207 3.07 -0.71 17.43
C ARG A 207 2.99 0.77 17.81
N ALA A 208 2.62 1.03 19.06
CA ALA A 208 2.77 2.36 19.62
C ALA A 208 4.26 2.70 19.64
N VAL A 209 4.65 3.74 18.90
CA VAL A 209 6.02 4.26 18.92
C VAL A 209 6.17 5.11 20.16
N PRO A 210 7.24 4.96 20.94
CA PRO A 210 7.55 5.91 22.03
C PRO A 210 7.55 7.34 21.49
N VAL A 211 6.88 8.25 22.19
CA VAL A 211 6.68 9.65 21.78
C VAL A 211 8.02 10.42 21.62
N ASP A 212 9.09 9.86 22.15
CA ASP A 212 10.41 10.50 22.22
C ASP A 212 11.31 10.26 21.00
N VAL A 213 10.91 9.37 20.06
CA VAL A 213 11.71 9.10 18.86
C VAL A 213 11.30 10.06 17.75
N ALA A 214 12.03 11.15 17.62
CA ALA A 214 11.86 12.11 16.53
C ALA A 214 13.21 12.72 16.15
N VAL A 215 13.37 13.06 14.90
CA VAL A 215 14.48 13.90 14.43
C VAL A 215 13.93 15.27 14.11
N GLU A 216 14.58 16.27 14.68
CA GLU A 216 14.27 17.68 14.45
C GLU A 216 15.49 18.40 13.90
N GLU A 217 15.28 19.30 12.96
CA GLU A 217 16.28 20.17 12.38
C GLU A 217 15.73 21.59 12.29
N VAL A 218 16.51 22.55 12.82
CA VAL A 218 16.17 23.98 12.83
C VAL A 218 17.07 24.69 11.83
N PHE A 219 16.50 25.59 11.08
CA PHE A 219 17.18 26.30 9.99
C PHE A 219 17.27 27.79 10.30
N ASP A 220 18.48 28.31 10.31
CA ASP A 220 18.79 29.73 10.42
C ASP A 220 19.93 30.05 9.45
N PRO A 221 19.67 30.78 8.37
CA PRO A 221 18.41 31.38 7.96
C PRO A 221 17.37 30.35 7.48
N PRO A 222 16.06 30.75 7.41
CA PRO A 222 15.01 29.90 6.93
C PRO A 222 15.26 29.39 5.51
N ILE A 223 14.99 28.11 5.27
CA ILE A 223 15.13 27.51 3.95
C ILE A 223 13.93 27.91 3.06
N ALA A 224 14.25 28.60 1.95
CA ALA A 224 13.26 28.96 0.92
C ALA A 224 13.51 28.22 -0.41
N ASP A 225 14.68 27.60 -0.56
CA ASP A 225 15.12 26.91 -1.77
C ASP A 225 14.84 25.41 -1.69
N LEU A 226 14.39 24.85 -2.83
CA LEU A 226 14.04 23.43 -2.97
C LEU A 226 15.26 22.51 -2.90
N GLU A 227 16.44 22.95 -3.29
CA GLU A 227 17.67 22.15 -3.17
C GLU A 227 18.10 21.99 -1.71
N GLN A 228 18.03 23.07 -0.95
CA GLN A 228 18.30 23.02 0.49
C GLN A 228 17.26 22.15 1.22
N ALA A 229 15.97 22.24 0.84
CA ALA A 229 14.92 21.39 1.38
C ALA A 229 15.16 19.91 1.05
N ALA A 230 15.69 19.61 -0.15
CA ALA A 230 16.03 18.24 -0.54
C ALA A 230 17.25 17.70 0.25
N PHE A 231 18.21 18.55 0.56
CA PHE A 231 19.33 18.18 1.44
C PHE A 231 18.87 17.91 2.87
N ALA A 232 18.05 18.79 3.42
CA ALA A 232 17.46 18.62 4.76
C ALA A 232 16.63 17.32 4.84
N ALA A 233 15.84 17.01 3.80
CA ALA A 233 15.07 15.77 3.74
C ALA A 233 15.96 14.51 3.85
N ARG A 234 17.09 14.49 3.14
CA ARG A 234 18.03 13.36 3.21
C ARG A 234 18.71 13.28 4.58
N SER A 235 19.16 14.41 5.12
CA SER A 235 19.79 14.49 6.45
C SER A 235 18.86 13.94 7.53
N VAL A 236 17.61 14.41 7.56
CA VAL A 236 16.62 14.00 8.56
C VAL A 236 16.23 12.52 8.39
N ALA A 237 16.09 12.04 7.16
CA ALA A 237 15.79 10.63 6.89
C ALA A 237 16.91 9.71 7.38
N GLY A 238 18.17 10.01 7.04
CA GLY A 238 19.34 9.24 7.48
C GLY A 238 19.43 9.18 9.02
N ARG A 239 19.35 10.34 9.69
CA ARG A 239 19.37 10.42 11.15
C ARG A 239 18.23 9.64 11.81
N LEU A 240 17.02 9.66 11.24
CA LEU A 240 15.91 8.88 11.76
C LEU A 240 16.17 7.39 11.62
N MET A 241 16.68 6.93 10.47
CA MET A 241 17.00 5.52 10.25
C MET A 241 18.14 5.05 11.17
N GLU A 242 19.17 5.87 11.38
CA GLU A 242 20.25 5.62 12.35
C GLU A 242 19.71 5.51 13.78
N LEU A 243 18.81 6.41 14.19
CA LEU A 243 18.20 6.41 15.51
C LEU A 243 17.35 5.15 15.77
N LEU A 244 16.69 4.63 14.74
CA LEU A 244 15.86 3.42 14.82
C LEU A 244 16.66 2.10 14.71
N ALA A 245 17.86 2.15 14.11
CA ALA A 245 18.67 0.96 13.84
C ALA A 245 18.98 0.10 15.07
N PRO A 246 19.33 0.64 16.26
CA PRO A 246 19.63 -0.16 17.43
C PRO A 246 18.46 -1.01 17.94
N GLY A 247 17.22 -0.51 17.77
CA GLY A 247 15.99 -1.23 18.13
C GLY A 247 15.49 -2.18 17.05
N GLY A 248 16.19 -2.26 15.91
CA GLY A 248 15.75 -3.06 14.77
C GLY A 248 14.46 -2.55 14.10
N GLY A 249 13.92 -1.42 14.55
CA GLY A 249 12.69 -0.85 14.05
C GLY A 249 12.86 -0.22 12.66
N ILE A 250 11.95 -0.50 11.74
CA ILE A 250 11.89 0.14 10.44
C ILE A 250 10.51 0.80 10.30
N PRO A 251 10.42 2.11 9.95
CA PRO A 251 9.15 2.80 9.93
C PRO A 251 8.31 2.41 8.71
N HIS A 252 7.04 2.10 8.93
CA HIS A 252 6.01 2.00 7.91
C HIS A 252 5.18 3.28 7.81
N ARG A 253 5.22 4.08 8.87
CA ARG A 253 4.44 5.29 8.99
C ARG A 253 5.29 6.36 9.65
N VAL A 254 5.32 7.53 9.03
CA VAL A 254 6.06 8.69 9.54
C VAL A 254 5.19 9.93 9.49
N GLU A 255 5.31 10.75 10.51
CA GLU A 255 4.75 12.09 10.54
C GLU A 255 5.84 13.09 10.20
N VAL A 256 5.55 13.97 9.24
CA VAL A 256 6.40 15.08 8.83
C VAL A 256 5.72 16.37 9.24
N GLU A 257 6.40 17.16 10.05
CA GLU A 257 5.97 18.49 10.50
C GLU A 257 6.95 19.54 10.01
N ALA A 258 6.42 20.60 9.42
CA ALA A 258 7.18 21.75 8.94
C ALA A 258 6.62 23.04 9.55
N GLU A 259 7.50 23.84 10.13
CA GLU A 259 7.17 25.18 10.65
C GLU A 259 7.74 26.26 9.75
N SER A 260 6.92 27.26 9.44
CA SER A 260 7.29 28.38 8.59
C SER A 260 7.78 29.57 9.40
N ALA A 261 8.63 30.41 8.81
CA ALA A 261 9.14 31.64 9.44
C ALA A 261 8.03 32.66 9.82
N ARG A 262 6.84 32.53 9.28
CA ARG A 262 5.68 33.36 9.63
C ARG A 262 4.71 32.69 10.60
N GLY A 263 5.13 31.60 11.26
CA GLY A 263 4.37 30.98 12.36
C GLY A 263 3.30 29.97 11.95
N GLY A 264 3.35 29.43 10.74
CA GLY A 264 2.46 28.34 10.32
C GLY A 264 3.10 26.98 10.52
N VAL A 265 2.35 26.01 11.07
CA VAL A 265 2.78 24.61 11.18
C VAL A 265 1.96 23.76 10.19
N ARG A 266 2.66 22.96 9.40
CA ARG A 266 2.07 21.97 8.51
C ARG A 266 2.47 20.58 8.96
N ARG A 267 1.51 19.65 8.95
CA ARG A 267 1.73 18.24 9.30
C ARG A 267 1.23 17.33 8.21
N ARG A 268 1.96 16.25 7.99
CA ARG A 268 1.56 15.19 7.09
C ARG A 268 2.03 13.86 7.60
N THR A 269 1.15 12.87 7.55
CA THR A 269 1.50 11.48 7.83
C THR A 269 1.64 10.72 6.52
N TRP A 270 2.80 10.10 6.32
CA TRP A 270 3.07 9.19 5.22
C TRP A 270 3.02 7.75 5.71
N ARG A 271 2.50 6.86 4.87
CA ARG A 271 2.41 5.43 5.14
C ARG A 271 2.91 4.65 3.94
N SER A 272 3.46 3.47 4.19
CA SER A 272 3.89 2.52 3.17
C SER A 272 3.44 1.11 3.55
N SER A 273 3.11 0.29 2.56
CA SER A 273 2.87 -1.15 2.73
C SER A 273 4.14 -1.88 3.14
N ASP A 274 5.25 -1.48 2.54
CA ASP A 274 6.59 -1.96 2.87
C ASP A 274 7.27 -0.98 3.83
N PRO A 275 8.22 -1.45 4.69
CA PRO A 275 9.01 -0.56 5.51
C PRO A 275 9.76 0.45 4.64
N PHE A 276 9.80 1.71 5.06
CA PHE A 276 10.56 2.72 4.34
C PHE A 276 12.05 2.39 4.37
N THR A 277 12.67 2.40 3.21
CA THR A 277 14.12 2.58 3.11
C THR A 277 14.47 4.04 3.36
N GLU A 278 15.75 4.32 3.68
CA GLU A 278 16.23 5.69 3.86
C GLU A 278 15.95 6.56 2.62
N ALA A 279 16.20 6.02 1.42
CA ALA A 279 15.98 6.73 0.18
C ALA A 279 14.51 7.05 -0.08
N GLU A 280 13.62 6.08 0.14
CA GLU A 280 12.17 6.29 0.00
C GLU A 280 11.64 7.29 1.02
N LEU A 281 12.12 7.24 2.27
CA LEU A 281 11.76 8.20 3.29
C LEU A 281 12.22 9.63 2.92
N ALA A 282 13.46 9.77 2.48
CA ALA A 282 14.00 11.04 2.03
C ALA A 282 13.20 11.61 0.84
N ASP A 283 12.82 10.78 -0.11
CA ASP A 283 12.00 11.19 -1.24
C ASP A 283 10.60 11.64 -0.81
N ARG A 284 9.95 10.93 0.11
CA ARG A 284 8.64 11.33 0.64
C ARG A 284 8.69 12.69 1.35
N ILE A 285 9.71 12.89 2.20
CA ILE A 285 9.91 14.17 2.89
C ILE A 285 10.16 15.28 1.85
N ARG A 286 11.03 15.05 0.87
CA ARG A 286 11.36 16.01 -0.19
C ARG A 286 10.12 16.43 -0.99
N TRP A 287 9.29 15.47 -1.41
CA TRP A 287 8.07 15.74 -2.16
C TRP A 287 7.06 16.54 -1.32
N GLN A 288 6.94 16.18 -0.05
CA GLN A 288 6.05 16.92 0.84
C GLN A 288 6.50 18.36 1.06
N LEU A 289 7.78 18.59 1.29
CA LEU A 289 8.34 19.93 1.43
C LEU A 289 8.16 20.73 0.13
N ARG A 290 8.43 20.12 -1.02
CA ARG A 290 8.20 20.75 -2.32
C ARG A 290 6.73 21.16 -2.50
N ALA A 291 5.78 20.27 -2.23
CA ALA A 291 4.36 20.57 -2.34
C ALA A 291 3.95 21.72 -1.42
N TRP A 292 4.46 21.79 -0.20
CA TRP A 292 4.18 22.88 0.72
C TRP A 292 4.80 24.21 0.29
N VAL A 293 6.02 24.20 -0.24
CA VAL A 293 6.67 25.41 -0.77
C VAL A 293 5.91 25.93 -1.99
N GLU A 294 5.62 25.07 -2.98
CA GLU A 294 4.90 25.43 -4.21
C GLU A 294 3.45 25.90 -3.95
N SER A 295 2.77 25.36 -2.95
CA SER A 295 1.42 25.77 -2.56
C SER A 295 1.37 27.03 -1.66
N GLY A 296 2.53 27.62 -1.33
CA GLY A 296 2.61 28.73 -0.37
C GLY A 296 2.31 28.33 1.08
N GLY A 297 2.38 27.04 1.38
CA GLY A 297 2.11 26.49 2.71
C GLY A 297 3.19 26.78 3.75
N VAL A 298 4.38 27.26 3.33
CA VAL A 298 5.52 27.60 4.20
C VAL A 298 5.98 29.05 3.93
N PRO A 299 5.14 30.05 4.24
CA PRO A 299 5.45 31.42 3.93
C PRO A 299 6.67 31.94 4.71
N GLY A 300 7.61 32.57 3.99
CA GLY A 300 8.85 33.10 4.57
C GLY A 300 9.97 32.06 4.72
N GLY A 301 9.75 30.84 4.26
CA GLY A 301 10.71 29.73 4.34
C GLY A 301 10.46 28.79 5.53
N LEU A 302 11.13 27.65 5.50
CA LEU A 302 11.09 26.59 6.50
C LEU A 302 12.08 26.92 7.62
N VAL A 303 11.62 27.02 8.86
CA VAL A 303 12.48 27.25 10.05
C VAL A 303 12.70 25.99 10.86
N ARG A 304 11.77 25.01 10.78
CA ARG A 304 11.90 23.76 11.50
C ARG A 304 11.27 22.61 10.72
N LEU A 305 11.97 21.51 10.64
CA LEU A 305 11.49 20.23 10.12
C LEU A 305 11.61 19.19 11.23
N ARG A 306 10.49 18.54 11.55
CA ARG A 306 10.44 17.43 12.49
C ARG A 306 9.87 16.22 11.78
N VAL A 307 10.53 15.07 11.94
CA VAL A 307 10.06 13.77 11.41
C VAL A 307 10.06 12.77 12.56
N ALA A 308 8.92 12.14 12.77
CA ALA A 308 8.71 11.15 13.80
C ALA A 308 8.11 9.87 13.21
N PRO A 309 8.59 8.68 13.59
CA PRO A 309 7.92 7.44 13.21
C PRO A 309 6.61 7.34 14.00
N ALA A 310 5.56 6.88 13.34
CA ALA A 310 4.25 6.64 13.94
C ALA A 310 3.89 5.17 13.97
N ASP A 311 4.65 4.32 13.25
CA ASP A 311 4.49 2.87 13.22
C ASP A 311 5.80 2.21 12.80
N LEU A 312 6.20 1.15 13.51
CA LEU A 312 7.46 0.43 13.28
C LEU A 312 7.19 -1.07 13.10
N SER A 313 7.96 -1.71 12.22
CA SER A 313 8.09 -3.17 12.17
C SER A 313 9.46 -3.63 12.66
N ASP A 314 9.54 -4.87 13.16
CA ASP A 314 10.82 -5.49 13.47
C ASP A 314 11.53 -5.95 12.19
N ARG A 315 12.85 -5.75 12.11
CA ARG A 315 13.67 -6.36 11.07
C ARG A 315 13.51 -7.89 11.13
N GLY A 316 13.00 -8.47 10.07
CA GLY A 316 12.96 -9.93 9.90
C GLY A 316 11.56 -10.55 9.90
N ARG A 317 10.48 -9.80 9.89
CA ARG A 317 9.12 -10.37 9.93
C ARG A 317 8.18 -9.97 8.81
N GLN A 318 8.71 -9.62 7.65
CA GLN A 318 7.90 -9.48 6.46
C GLN A 318 8.28 -10.55 5.45
N LEU A 319 7.60 -11.69 5.57
CA LEU A 319 7.54 -12.69 4.51
C LEU A 319 6.76 -12.08 3.34
N ARG A 320 7.47 -11.58 2.34
CA ARG A 320 6.89 -11.41 1.01
C ARG A 320 6.56 -12.81 0.51
N LEU A 321 5.31 -13.06 0.14
CA LEU A 321 4.86 -14.35 -0.41
C LEU A 321 5.66 -14.82 -1.64
N THR A 322 6.50 -13.96 -2.24
CA THR A 322 7.20 -14.22 -3.49
C THR A 322 8.74 -14.21 -3.41
N GLU A 323 9.35 -13.64 -2.35
CA GLU A 323 10.82 -13.51 -2.29
C GLU A 323 11.51 -14.51 -1.35
N ASP A 324 10.85 -14.95 -0.29
CA ASP A 324 11.49 -15.84 0.70
C ASP A 324 11.58 -17.29 0.26
N ALA A 325 10.75 -17.74 -0.69
CA ALA A 325 10.89 -19.09 -1.25
C ALA A 325 12.15 -19.25 -2.11
N ALA A 326 12.67 -18.17 -2.70
CA ALA A 326 13.89 -18.19 -3.50
C ALA A 326 15.16 -18.09 -2.62
N GLY A 327 15.14 -17.23 -1.59
CA GLY A 327 16.26 -17.05 -0.67
C GLY A 327 16.55 -18.29 0.19
N ASP A 328 15.50 -18.89 0.76
CA ASP A 328 15.60 -20.12 1.57
C ASP A 328 16.08 -21.33 0.73
N LEU A 329 15.76 -21.36 -0.57
CA LEU A 329 16.21 -22.42 -1.48
C LEU A 329 17.71 -22.28 -1.86
N GLU A 330 18.20 -21.05 -1.97
CA GLU A 330 19.62 -20.79 -2.24
C GLU A 330 20.47 -21.04 -1.00
N GLU A 331 20.00 -20.68 0.18
CA GLU A 331 20.71 -20.94 1.45
C GLU A 331 20.76 -22.43 1.79
N ARG A 332 19.68 -23.18 1.57
CA ARG A 332 19.67 -24.65 1.70
C ARG A 332 20.54 -25.35 0.65
N ARG A 333 20.62 -24.79 -0.57
CA ARG A 333 21.54 -25.32 -1.60
C ARG A 333 23.00 -24.99 -1.29
N ALA A 334 23.29 -23.87 -0.63
CA ALA A 334 24.64 -23.54 -0.16
C ALA A 334 25.07 -24.44 0.99
N LEU A 335 24.18 -24.69 1.96
CA LEU A 335 24.41 -25.61 3.09
C LEU A 335 24.53 -27.09 2.66
N ALA A 336 23.90 -27.53 1.58
CA ALA A 336 24.00 -28.88 1.06
C ALA A 336 25.25 -29.12 0.19
N ARG A 337 26.04 -28.08 -0.09
CA ARG A 337 27.32 -28.16 -0.85
C ARG A 337 28.57 -27.96 0.02
N ALA A 338 28.39 -27.66 1.31
CA ALA A 338 29.44 -27.60 2.33
C ALA A 338 29.49 -28.89 3.14
#